data_972c95e0f7062ba767a51e71e68d54af
#
_entry.id   972c95e0f7062ba767a51e71e68d54af
#
_cell.length_a   1.000
_cell.length_b   1.000
_cell.length_c   1.000
_cell.angle_alpha   90.00
_cell.angle_beta   90.00
_cell.angle_gamma   90.00
#
_symmetry.space_group_name_H-M   'P 1'
#
loop_
_entity.id
_entity.type
_entity.pdbx_description
1 polymer ?
#
loop_
_entity_poly.entity_id
_entity_poly.type
_entity_poly.pdbx_seq_one_letter_code
_entity_poly.pdbx_strand_id
1 'polypeptide(L)'
;MRQPTPLPRELRLLDTPYLHLLDRVTIDPVFVMGLHRSGTTVLSLCMLATACFNTTTMYNMLYRRCLLHLHLHPQEGAARRKELADYFESRNLVTRTYDGIGVGPDAPEEYGEALGNKGRQPLLNARNLPGFMELARKIQYVDGQERLLLLKNPWNARHFLYLAEAFPTARFVFIHRSPLEIIDSQIRMFASLLQERNEYELLLVDWYGELFEQPWKVKLGQWIYGENSPYLYWKIVRHVTRTCEYMRVHRQALGARAMDITYQDLCAQPLETMRRVTTFLDLQPAREPDYAQFIAPRTRPLLPHVARNRTKIERATARYVEEFGLSSRKP
;
A
#
# COMPACT_ATOMS: atom_id res chain seq x y z
N MET A 1 -12.88 -20.41 -18.20
CA MET A 1 -13.11 -20.41 -16.72
C MET A 1 -13.58 -19.02 -16.33
N ARG A 2 -14.73 -18.90 -15.68
CA ARG A 2 -15.30 -17.59 -15.30
C ARG A 2 -14.39 -16.92 -14.25
N GLN A 3 -14.15 -15.61 -14.44
CA GLN A 3 -13.58 -14.77 -13.38
C GLN A 3 -14.38 -14.99 -12.08
N PRO A 4 -13.77 -14.82 -10.87
CA PRO A 4 -14.56 -14.79 -9.66
C PRO A 4 -15.59 -13.71 -9.89
N THR A 5 -16.84 -14.11 -9.84
CA THR A 5 -17.96 -13.21 -10.12
C THR A 5 -17.80 -12.02 -9.18
N PRO A 6 -17.71 -10.77 -9.69
CA PRO A 6 -17.80 -9.63 -8.81
C PRO A 6 -19.03 -9.88 -7.93
N LEU A 7 -18.88 -9.71 -6.62
CA LEU A 7 -19.89 -9.96 -5.58
C LEU A 7 -21.29 -9.96 -6.16
N PRO A 8 -22.09 -11.04 -6.03
CA PRO A 8 -23.45 -11.09 -6.55
C PRO A 8 -24.17 -9.78 -6.19
N ARG A 9 -24.93 -9.21 -7.11
CA ARG A 9 -25.63 -7.93 -6.88
C ARG A 9 -26.44 -7.95 -5.58
N GLU A 10 -26.91 -9.12 -5.20
CA GLU A 10 -27.66 -9.42 -3.97
C GLU A 10 -26.87 -9.10 -2.68
N LEU A 11 -25.55 -9.31 -2.67
CA LEU A 11 -24.71 -9.00 -1.50
C LEU A 11 -24.42 -7.50 -1.30
N ARG A 12 -24.78 -6.65 -2.26
CA ARG A 12 -24.34 -5.24 -2.24
C ARG A 12 -25.04 -4.35 -1.20
N LEU A 13 -26.11 -4.83 -0.59
CA LEU A 13 -26.90 -4.05 0.36
C LEU A 13 -27.13 -4.75 1.71
N LEU A 14 -26.47 -5.89 1.94
CA LEU A 14 -26.68 -6.68 3.16
C LEU A 14 -26.25 -5.95 4.43
N ASP A 15 -25.35 -4.97 4.34
CA ASP A 15 -24.93 -4.18 5.50
C ASP A 15 -25.92 -3.08 5.88
N THR A 16 -26.85 -2.71 5.00
CA THR A 16 -27.78 -1.59 5.25
C THR A 16 -28.52 -1.66 6.59
N PRO A 17 -29.07 -2.81 7.02
CA PRO A 17 -29.74 -2.92 8.31
C PRO A 17 -28.81 -2.74 9.52
N TYR A 18 -27.52 -2.93 9.34
CA TYR A 18 -26.51 -2.97 10.40
C TYR A 18 -25.67 -1.68 10.51
N LEU A 19 -25.86 -0.70 9.62
CA LEU A 19 -25.03 0.52 9.59
C LEU A 19 -25.10 1.31 10.91
N HIS A 20 -26.22 1.24 11.64
CA HIS A 20 -26.37 1.86 12.97
C HIS A 20 -25.34 1.37 13.99
N LEU A 21 -24.78 0.16 13.83
CA LEU A 21 -23.73 -0.38 14.69
C LEU A 21 -22.43 0.43 14.61
N LEU A 22 -22.27 1.21 13.54
CA LEU A 22 -21.08 2.02 13.30
C LEU A 22 -21.13 3.41 13.96
N ASP A 23 -22.27 3.83 14.52
CA ASP A 23 -22.48 5.18 15.04
C ASP A 23 -21.49 5.56 16.17
N ARG A 24 -21.08 4.57 16.97
CA ARG A 24 -20.15 4.75 18.08
C ARG A 24 -18.73 4.27 17.78
N VAL A 25 -18.47 3.79 16.58
CA VAL A 25 -17.14 3.32 16.19
C VAL A 25 -16.25 4.50 15.86
N THR A 26 -15.21 4.67 16.64
CA THR A 26 -14.13 5.64 16.37
C THR A 26 -13.03 4.99 15.55
N ILE A 27 -12.30 5.81 14.83
CA ILE A 27 -11.12 5.38 14.08
C ILE A 27 -9.95 6.30 14.43
N ASP A 28 -8.84 5.69 14.85
CA ASP A 28 -7.56 6.36 15.05
C ASP A 28 -6.56 5.84 14.00
N PRO A 29 -6.51 6.48 12.83
CA PRO A 29 -5.72 5.97 11.73
C PRO A 29 -4.23 6.30 11.89
N VAL A 30 -3.41 5.31 11.56
CA VAL A 30 -1.97 5.46 11.37
C VAL A 30 -1.66 5.27 9.89
N PHE A 31 -1.18 6.31 9.24
CA PHE A 31 -0.83 6.24 7.83
C PHE A 31 0.67 5.92 7.64
N VAL A 32 0.95 4.82 6.96
CA VAL A 32 2.30 4.56 6.43
C VAL A 32 2.48 5.33 5.14
N MET A 33 3.41 6.27 5.17
CA MET A 33 3.67 7.21 4.09
C MET A 33 5.03 6.94 3.44
N GLY A 34 5.08 7.06 2.15
CA GLY A 34 6.31 6.89 1.37
C GLY A 34 5.99 6.67 -0.11
N LEU A 35 6.99 6.82 -0.94
CA LEU A 35 6.90 6.48 -2.37
C LEU A 35 6.72 4.96 -2.55
N HIS A 36 6.06 4.57 -3.63
CA HIS A 36 6.16 3.17 -4.08
C HIS A 36 7.62 2.74 -4.12
N ARG A 37 7.93 1.55 -3.60
CA ARG A 37 9.29 0.97 -3.52
C ARG A 37 10.23 1.64 -2.51
N SER A 38 9.73 2.49 -1.61
CA SER A 38 10.53 3.02 -0.50
C SER A 38 10.65 2.08 0.70
N GLY A 39 9.89 0.97 0.74
CA GLY A 39 9.83 0.04 1.87
C GLY A 39 8.55 0.12 2.70
N THR A 40 7.53 0.84 2.23
CA THR A 40 6.22 0.97 2.92
C THR A 40 5.60 -0.38 3.24
N THR A 41 5.75 -1.38 2.37
CA THR A 41 5.24 -2.73 2.58
C THR A 41 5.95 -3.44 3.74
N VAL A 42 7.29 -3.39 3.78
CA VAL A 42 8.08 -3.99 4.87
C VAL A 42 7.74 -3.33 6.20
N LEU A 43 7.68 -2.00 6.24
CA LEU A 43 7.28 -1.25 7.44
C LEU A 43 5.88 -1.67 7.92
N SER A 44 4.91 -1.74 7.01
CA SER A 44 3.53 -2.16 7.37
C SER A 44 3.49 -3.57 7.93
N LEU A 45 4.24 -4.52 7.35
CA LEU A 45 4.32 -5.88 7.88
C LEU A 45 4.96 -5.93 9.28
N CYS A 46 6.03 -5.16 9.50
CA CYS A 46 6.64 -5.03 10.83
C CYS A 46 5.64 -4.44 11.86
N MET A 47 4.89 -3.42 11.46
CA MET A 47 3.86 -2.83 12.33
C MET A 47 2.73 -3.82 12.64
N LEU A 48 2.21 -4.52 11.65
CA LEU A 48 1.15 -5.53 11.82
C LEU A 48 1.61 -6.69 12.72
N ALA A 49 2.87 -7.09 12.63
CA ALA A 49 3.43 -8.14 13.47
C ALA A 49 3.37 -7.82 14.98
N THR A 50 3.25 -6.56 15.37
CA THR A 50 3.06 -6.15 16.78
C THR A 50 1.69 -6.53 17.34
N ALA A 51 0.74 -6.94 16.50
CA ALA A 51 -0.66 -7.21 16.83
C ALA A 51 -1.44 -6.00 17.43
N CYS A 52 -0.89 -4.78 17.31
CA CYS A 52 -1.51 -3.54 17.80
C CYS A 52 -2.40 -2.85 16.75
N PHE A 53 -2.53 -3.43 15.56
CA PHE A 53 -3.22 -2.78 14.45
C PHE A 53 -4.27 -3.69 13.79
N ASN A 54 -5.37 -3.07 13.41
CA ASN A 54 -6.24 -3.55 12.33
C ASN A 54 -5.77 -2.95 11.00
N THR A 55 -6.11 -3.56 9.88
CA THR A 55 -5.75 -3.04 8.56
C THR A 55 -6.76 -3.46 7.50
N THR A 56 -6.68 -2.83 6.35
CA THR A 56 -7.42 -3.29 5.17
C THR A 56 -6.85 -4.63 4.70
N THR A 57 -7.68 -5.65 4.59
CA THR A 57 -7.31 -6.97 4.04
C THR A 57 -7.98 -7.18 2.69
N MET A 58 -7.54 -8.19 1.94
CA MET A 58 -8.19 -8.61 0.70
C MET A 58 -9.67 -8.93 0.95
N TYR A 59 -9.97 -9.66 2.04
CA TYR A 59 -11.34 -9.98 2.42
C TYR A 59 -12.17 -8.73 2.68
N ASN A 60 -11.66 -7.80 3.49
CA ASN A 60 -12.37 -6.56 3.82
C ASN A 60 -12.67 -5.72 2.58
N MET A 61 -11.76 -5.68 1.60
CA MET A 61 -11.94 -4.94 0.37
C MET A 61 -12.98 -5.57 -0.55
N LEU A 62 -12.89 -6.87 -0.77
CA LEU A 62 -13.81 -7.58 -1.66
C LEU A 62 -15.24 -7.59 -1.10
N TYR A 63 -15.37 -7.80 0.22
CA TYR A 63 -16.67 -7.91 0.89
C TYR A 63 -17.10 -6.62 1.61
N ARG A 64 -16.50 -5.46 1.32
CA ARG A 64 -16.76 -4.16 1.98
C ARG A 64 -18.23 -3.75 2.08
N ARG A 65 -19.10 -4.28 1.19
CA ARG A 65 -20.53 -3.95 1.14
C ARG A 65 -21.43 -4.91 1.92
N CYS A 66 -20.86 -5.98 2.46
CA CYS A 66 -21.55 -6.98 3.27
C CYS A 66 -20.70 -7.44 4.46
N LEU A 67 -19.70 -6.64 4.86
CA LEU A 67 -18.73 -7.01 5.89
C LEU A 67 -19.37 -7.18 7.27
N LEU A 68 -20.31 -6.29 7.63
CA LEU A 68 -21.08 -6.40 8.88
C LEU A 68 -21.99 -7.63 8.87
N HIS A 69 -22.71 -7.84 7.78
CA HIS A 69 -23.55 -9.02 7.62
C HIS A 69 -22.74 -10.31 7.79
N LEU A 70 -21.61 -10.44 7.10
CA LEU A 70 -20.74 -11.62 7.19
C LEU A 70 -20.12 -11.81 8.58
N HIS A 71 -19.86 -10.72 9.31
CA HIS A 71 -19.43 -10.79 10.70
C HIS A 71 -20.53 -11.32 11.63
N LEU A 72 -21.76 -10.84 11.45
CA LEU A 72 -22.94 -11.26 12.24
C LEU A 72 -23.47 -12.65 11.86
N HIS A 73 -23.07 -13.16 10.69
CA HIS A 73 -23.39 -14.50 10.18
C HIS A 73 -22.10 -15.30 9.97
N PRO A 74 -21.45 -15.79 11.04
CA PRO A 74 -20.07 -16.33 10.97
C PRO A 74 -19.92 -17.55 10.07
N GLN A 75 -20.99 -18.36 9.88
CA GLN A 75 -20.95 -19.49 8.94
C GLN A 75 -20.83 -19.03 7.47
N GLU A 76 -21.58 -17.98 7.10
CA GLU A 76 -21.45 -17.38 5.77
C GLU A 76 -20.09 -16.69 5.59
N GLY A 77 -19.65 -15.96 6.62
CA GLY A 77 -18.33 -15.34 6.64
C GLY A 77 -17.21 -16.34 6.44
N ALA A 78 -17.24 -17.48 7.14
CA ALA A 78 -16.28 -18.56 6.97
C ALA A 78 -16.32 -19.18 5.58
N ALA A 79 -17.53 -19.40 5.03
CA ALA A 79 -17.71 -19.92 3.68
C ALA A 79 -17.08 -18.97 2.63
N ARG A 80 -17.28 -17.65 2.76
CA ARG A 80 -16.69 -16.66 1.83
C ARG A 80 -15.17 -16.57 1.97
N ARG A 81 -14.63 -16.69 3.19
CA ARG A 81 -13.17 -16.75 3.40
C ARG A 81 -12.58 -17.98 2.72
N LYS A 82 -13.24 -19.13 2.89
CA LYS A 82 -12.81 -20.38 2.23
C LYS A 82 -12.88 -20.27 0.71
N GLU A 83 -13.97 -19.77 0.14
CA GLU A 83 -14.12 -19.54 -1.31
C GLU A 83 -12.97 -18.69 -1.87
N LEU A 84 -12.59 -17.63 -1.16
CA LEU A 84 -11.48 -16.77 -1.56
C LEU A 84 -10.12 -17.47 -1.43
N ALA A 85 -9.91 -18.27 -0.38
CA ALA A 85 -8.70 -19.09 -0.22
C ALA A 85 -8.58 -20.13 -1.34
N ASP A 86 -9.67 -20.88 -1.61
CA ASP A 86 -9.74 -21.89 -2.67
C ASP A 86 -9.49 -21.25 -4.07
N TYR A 87 -9.94 -20.00 -4.27
CA TYR A 87 -9.65 -19.25 -5.50
C TYR A 87 -8.15 -19.04 -5.69
N PHE A 88 -7.44 -18.59 -4.65
CA PHE A 88 -5.98 -18.38 -4.72
C PHE A 88 -5.23 -19.70 -4.93
N GLU A 89 -5.61 -20.73 -4.20
CA GLU A 89 -5.01 -22.06 -4.31
C GLU A 89 -5.19 -22.65 -5.71
N SER A 90 -6.40 -22.58 -6.26
CA SER A 90 -6.71 -23.10 -7.61
C SER A 90 -5.91 -22.46 -8.73
N ARG A 91 -5.31 -21.31 -8.49
CA ARG A 91 -4.46 -20.54 -9.42
C ARG A 91 -2.98 -20.57 -9.06
N ASN A 92 -2.59 -21.35 -8.04
CA ASN A 92 -1.24 -21.37 -7.51
C ASN A 92 -0.71 -19.97 -7.12
N LEU A 93 -1.59 -19.10 -6.64
CA LEU A 93 -1.23 -17.77 -6.18
C LEU A 93 -0.76 -17.86 -4.73
N VAL A 94 0.54 -17.98 -4.54
CA VAL A 94 1.16 -18.07 -3.20
C VAL A 94 1.63 -16.70 -2.73
N THR A 95 2.22 -15.91 -3.63
CA THR A 95 2.75 -14.59 -3.33
C THR A 95 2.47 -13.61 -4.46
N ARG A 96 2.38 -12.33 -4.10
CA ARG A 96 2.31 -11.26 -5.11
C ARG A 96 3.66 -11.11 -5.82
N THR A 97 3.65 -11.03 -7.14
CA THR A 97 4.86 -11.01 -7.97
C THR A 97 5.75 -9.78 -7.75
N TYR A 98 5.15 -8.63 -7.41
CA TYR A 98 5.88 -7.36 -7.32
C TYR A 98 6.47 -7.06 -5.94
N ASP A 99 5.94 -7.60 -4.84
CA ASP A 99 6.47 -7.35 -3.49
C ASP A 99 6.75 -8.60 -2.66
N GLY A 100 6.27 -9.77 -3.12
CA GLY A 100 6.51 -11.06 -2.47
C GLY A 100 5.68 -11.31 -1.22
N ILE A 101 4.64 -10.50 -0.97
CA ILE A 101 3.71 -10.75 0.14
C ILE A 101 2.88 -12.00 -0.17
N GLY A 102 2.65 -12.80 0.85
CA GLY A 102 1.74 -13.94 0.79
C GLY A 102 0.32 -13.51 0.41
N VAL A 103 -0.33 -14.30 -0.46
CA VAL A 103 -1.70 -14.05 -0.90
C VAL A 103 -2.66 -14.85 -0.03
N GLY A 104 -3.78 -14.25 0.33
CA GLY A 104 -4.83 -14.89 1.13
C GLY A 104 -5.93 -13.92 1.50
N PRO A 105 -7.03 -14.42 2.09
CA PRO A 105 -8.14 -13.56 2.53
C PRO A 105 -7.71 -12.47 3.49
N ASP A 106 -6.83 -12.79 4.41
CA ASP A 106 -6.36 -11.89 5.47
C ASP A 106 -5.05 -11.16 5.11
N ALA A 107 -4.58 -11.31 3.86
CA ALA A 107 -3.42 -10.57 3.36
C ALA A 107 -3.68 -9.07 3.40
N PRO A 108 -2.74 -8.26 3.95
CA PRO A 108 -2.89 -6.81 4.03
C PRO A 108 -2.85 -6.17 2.65
N GLU A 109 -3.79 -5.23 2.41
CA GLU A 109 -3.94 -4.54 1.13
C GLU A 109 -3.87 -3.02 1.24
N GLU A 110 -3.58 -2.39 0.11
CA GLU A 110 -3.61 -0.95 -0.01
C GLU A 110 -5.06 -0.46 -0.10
N TYR A 111 -5.49 0.41 0.84
CA TYR A 111 -6.86 0.90 0.85
C TYR A 111 -7.25 1.67 -0.43
N GLY A 112 -6.27 2.06 -1.22
CA GLY A 112 -6.50 2.73 -2.50
C GLY A 112 -7.41 1.96 -3.43
N GLU A 113 -7.31 0.65 -3.45
CA GLU A 113 -8.13 -0.22 -4.31
C GLU A 113 -9.62 -0.21 -3.90
N ALA A 114 -9.92 0.06 -2.64
CA ALA A 114 -11.30 0.20 -2.16
C ALA A 114 -11.98 1.51 -2.59
N LEU A 115 -11.23 2.51 -3.10
CA LEU A 115 -11.76 3.85 -3.39
C LEU A 115 -12.56 3.96 -4.70
N GLY A 116 -12.54 2.94 -5.55
CA GLY A 116 -13.36 2.87 -6.75
C GLY A 116 -13.00 3.87 -7.85
N ASN A 117 -11.78 4.37 -7.88
CA ASN A 117 -11.30 5.36 -8.85
C ASN A 117 -10.93 4.71 -10.20
N LYS A 118 -11.93 4.21 -10.93
CA LYS A 118 -11.74 3.56 -12.24
C LYS A 118 -10.78 4.35 -13.16
N GLY A 119 -9.64 3.75 -13.48
CA GLY A 119 -8.66 4.30 -14.44
C GLY A 119 -7.90 5.56 -13.98
N ARG A 120 -8.00 5.97 -12.70
CA ARG A 120 -7.27 7.08 -12.11
C ARG A 120 -6.46 6.62 -10.91
N GLN A 121 -5.48 7.43 -10.48
CA GLN A 121 -4.75 7.15 -9.24
C GLN A 121 -5.74 6.99 -8.08
N PRO A 122 -5.60 5.95 -7.25
CA PRO A 122 -6.50 5.66 -6.15
C PRO A 122 -6.23 6.59 -4.96
N LEU A 123 -6.60 7.86 -5.13
CA LEU A 123 -6.43 8.92 -4.13
C LEU A 123 -7.73 9.10 -3.31
N LEU A 124 -7.57 9.19 -1.99
CA LEU A 124 -8.64 9.62 -1.11
C LEU A 124 -8.95 11.10 -1.36
N ASN A 125 -10.22 11.44 -1.48
CA ASN A 125 -10.71 12.79 -1.75
C ASN A 125 -12.13 12.97 -1.19
N ALA A 126 -12.67 14.18 -1.19
CA ALA A 126 -13.98 14.49 -0.62
C ALA A 126 -15.14 13.62 -1.17
N ARG A 127 -15.04 13.14 -2.43
CA ARG A 127 -16.09 12.31 -3.04
C ARG A 127 -16.12 10.90 -2.48
N ASN A 128 -14.96 10.29 -2.27
CA ASN A 128 -14.86 8.89 -1.82
C ASN A 128 -14.63 8.76 -0.31
N LEU A 129 -14.35 9.86 0.40
CA LEU A 129 -14.13 9.88 1.84
C LEU A 129 -15.29 9.26 2.64
N PRO A 130 -16.59 9.55 2.38
CA PRO A 130 -17.68 8.95 3.15
C PRO A 130 -17.70 7.41 3.06
N GLY A 131 -17.54 6.86 1.87
CA GLY A 131 -17.48 5.40 1.67
C GLY A 131 -16.23 4.76 2.29
N PHE A 132 -15.11 5.49 2.29
CA PHE A 132 -13.91 5.04 2.97
C PHE A 132 -14.06 5.05 4.49
N MET A 133 -14.67 6.10 5.06
CA MET A 133 -14.98 6.19 6.50
C MET A 133 -15.90 5.05 6.95
N GLU A 134 -16.91 4.70 6.15
CA GLU A 134 -17.77 3.55 6.40
C GLU A 134 -16.95 2.26 6.44
N LEU A 135 -16.10 2.01 5.45
CA LEU A 135 -15.22 0.83 5.43
C LEU A 135 -14.28 0.80 6.64
N ALA A 136 -13.64 1.91 6.96
CA ALA A 136 -12.73 2.01 8.11
C ALA A 136 -13.43 1.67 9.44
N ARG A 137 -14.66 2.19 9.63
CA ARG A 137 -15.48 1.84 10.81
C ARG A 137 -15.90 0.37 10.81
N LYS A 138 -16.25 -0.20 9.67
CA LYS A 138 -16.56 -1.64 9.56
C LYS A 138 -15.38 -2.50 9.97
N ILE A 139 -14.17 -2.17 9.52
CA ILE A 139 -12.94 -2.88 9.90
C ILE A 139 -12.75 -2.81 11.42
N GLN A 140 -12.84 -1.62 12.02
CA GLN A 140 -12.70 -1.45 13.46
C GLN A 140 -13.79 -2.18 14.25
N TYR A 141 -15.01 -2.22 13.76
CA TYR A 141 -16.11 -2.96 14.39
C TYR A 141 -15.87 -4.48 14.35
N VAL A 142 -15.41 -5.00 13.23
CA VAL A 142 -15.24 -6.45 12.98
C VAL A 142 -13.97 -7.00 13.64
N ASP A 143 -12.87 -6.24 13.59
CA ASP A 143 -11.55 -6.71 14.01
C ASP A 143 -11.15 -6.24 15.44
N GLY A 144 -12.01 -5.42 16.09
CA GLY A 144 -11.82 -4.91 17.46
C GLY A 144 -11.35 -3.45 17.51
N GLN A 145 -12.02 -2.65 18.35
CA GLN A 145 -11.79 -1.20 18.43
C GLN A 145 -10.60 -0.81 19.32
N GLU A 146 -10.01 -1.74 20.03
CA GLU A 146 -8.84 -1.52 20.90
C GLU A 146 -7.54 -1.37 20.12
N ARG A 147 -7.55 -1.68 18.81
CA ARG A 147 -6.39 -1.58 17.93
C ARG A 147 -6.47 -0.34 17.07
N LEU A 148 -5.31 0.25 16.78
CA LEU A 148 -5.22 1.34 15.83
C LEU A 148 -5.47 0.84 14.38
N LEU A 149 -5.99 1.70 13.52
CA LEU A 149 -6.20 1.35 12.12
C LEU A 149 -4.96 1.72 11.28
N LEU A 150 -4.20 0.72 10.85
CA LEU A 150 -3.04 0.91 9.97
C LEU A 150 -3.47 1.00 8.51
N LEU A 151 -3.12 2.10 7.87
CA LEU A 151 -3.51 2.40 6.50
C LEU A 151 -2.27 2.67 5.64
N LYS A 152 -2.17 1.95 4.52
CA LYS A 152 -1.11 2.11 3.54
C LYS A 152 -1.69 2.36 2.15
N ASN A 153 -1.26 3.44 1.52
CA ASN A 153 -1.50 3.70 0.10
C ASN A 153 -0.40 4.65 -0.44
N PRO A 154 0.64 4.12 -1.09
CA PRO A 154 1.75 4.93 -1.60
C PRO A 154 1.34 5.97 -2.64
N TRP A 155 0.18 5.83 -3.29
CA TRP A 155 -0.37 6.85 -4.18
C TRP A 155 -0.64 8.17 -3.46
N ASN A 156 -0.96 8.11 -2.16
CA ASN A 156 -1.21 9.29 -1.33
C ASN A 156 0.07 9.99 -0.82
N ALA A 157 1.26 9.59 -1.27
CA ALA A 157 2.53 10.17 -0.82
C ALA A 157 2.63 11.70 -0.99
N ARG A 158 1.85 12.31 -1.89
CA ARG A 158 1.72 13.77 -2.08
C ARG A 158 0.36 14.31 -1.62
N HIS A 159 -0.35 13.56 -0.78
CA HIS A 159 -1.73 13.89 -0.40
C HIS A 159 -1.92 13.91 1.13
N PHE A 160 -0.83 13.78 1.87
CA PHE A 160 -0.88 13.64 3.33
C PHE A 160 -1.45 14.87 4.06
N LEU A 161 -1.36 16.07 3.48
CA LEU A 161 -2.02 17.25 4.07
C LEU A 161 -3.54 17.11 4.05
N TYR A 162 -4.11 16.62 2.94
CA TYR A 162 -5.54 16.29 2.88
C TYR A 162 -5.92 15.18 3.86
N LEU A 163 -5.09 14.15 4.00
CA LEU A 163 -5.33 13.10 4.99
C LEU A 163 -5.31 13.67 6.41
N ALA A 164 -4.39 14.57 6.71
CA ALA A 164 -4.27 15.22 8.01
C ALA A 164 -5.46 16.15 8.35
N GLU A 165 -6.09 16.73 7.33
CA GLU A 165 -7.32 17.52 7.43
C GLU A 165 -8.54 16.60 7.62
N ALA A 166 -8.66 15.55 6.79
CA ALA A 166 -9.77 14.60 6.84
C ALA A 166 -9.78 13.74 8.13
N PHE A 167 -8.59 13.52 8.73
CA PHE A 167 -8.39 12.72 9.96
C PHE A 167 -7.55 13.52 10.96
N PRO A 168 -8.17 14.39 11.77
CA PRO A 168 -7.42 15.26 12.70
C PRO A 168 -6.59 14.52 13.74
N THR A 169 -7.01 13.31 14.15
CA THR A 169 -6.30 12.46 15.13
C THR A 169 -5.23 11.58 14.49
N ALA A 170 -5.16 11.53 13.15
CA ALA A 170 -4.25 10.65 12.44
C ALA A 170 -2.78 10.89 12.78
N ARG A 171 -2.04 9.80 12.90
CA ARG A 171 -0.57 9.79 12.99
C ARG A 171 0.04 9.26 11.69
N PHE A 172 1.24 9.72 11.37
CA PHE A 172 1.89 9.45 10.08
C PHE A 172 3.30 8.90 10.31
N VAL A 173 3.60 7.73 9.78
CA VAL A 173 4.94 7.18 9.80
C VAL A 173 5.50 7.21 8.38
N PHE A 174 6.47 8.10 8.14
CA PHE A 174 7.13 8.23 6.84
C PHE A 174 8.33 7.31 6.77
N ILE A 175 8.46 6.59 5.66
CA ILE A 175 9.64 5.82 5.33
C ILE A 175 10.33 6.39 4.10
N HIS A 176 11.58 6.78 4.27
CA HIS A 176 12.43 7.38 3.25
C HIS A 176 13.46 6.39 2.73
N ARG A 177 13.78 6.50 1.45
CA ARG A 177 14.79 5.67 0.78
C ARG A 177 15.46 6.48 -0.32
N SER A 178 16.66 6.06 -0.75
CA SER A 178 17.37 6.68 -1.86
C SER A 178 16.47 6.83 -3.09
N PRO A 179 16.23 8.06 -3.60
CA PRO A 179 15.42 8.28 -4.80
C PRO A 179 15.93 7.52 -6.03
N LEU A 180 17.24 7.33 -6.14
CA LEU A 180 17.86 6.57 -7.21
C LEU A 180 17.40 5.10 -7.20
N GLU A 181 17.39 4.47 -6.02
CA GLU A 181 16.94 3.09 -5.85
C GLU A 181 15.42 2.96 -6.05
N ILE A 182 14.65 3.97 -5.62
CA ILE A 182 13.21 4.02 -5.85
C ILE A 182 12.90 4.08 -7.34
N ILE A 183 13.57 4.96 -8.10
CA ILE A 183 13.38 5.11 -9.55
C ILE A 183 13.65 3.79 -10.26
N ASP A 184 14.80 3.16 -9.99
CA ASP A 184 15.17 1.87 -10.59
C ASP A 184 14.11 0.79 -10.28
N SER A 185 13.72 0.67 -9.02
CA SER A 185 12.75 -0.33 -8.58
C SER A 185 11.34 -0.09 -9.14
N GLN A 186 10.90 1.16 -9.28
CA GLN A 186 9.61 1.49 -9.87
C GLN A 186 9.57 1.17 -11.38
N ILE A 187 10.64 1.49 -12.13
CA ILE A 187 10.70 1.16 -13.55
C ILE A 187 10.55 -0.35 -13.76
N ARG A 188 11.31 -1.17 -13.01
CA ARG A 188 11.23 -2.63 -13.09
C ARG A 188 9.84 -3.15 -12.72
N MET A 189 9.23 -2.60 -11.67
CA MET A 189 7.90 -3.00 -11.23
C MET A 189 6.84 -2.71 -12.33
N PHE A 190 6.82 -1.49 -12.88
CA PHE A 190 5.84 -1.16 -13.92
C PHE A 190 6.04 -1.97 -15.18
N ALA A 191 7.29 -2.23 -15.57
CA ALA A 191 7.59 -3.08 -16.72
C ALA A 191 7.10 -4.53 -16.50
N SER A 192 7.28 -5.08 -15.29
CA SER A 192 6.87 -6.46 -14.98
C SER A 192 5.36 -6.68 -15.01
N LEU A 193 4.55 -5.68 -14.67
CA LEU A 193 3.08 -5.78 -14.70
C LEU A 193 2.50 -6.06 -16.10
N LEU A 194 3.26 -5.75 -17.14
CA LEU A 194 2.83 -5.94 -18.54
C LEU A 194 3.52 -7.14 -19.21
N GLN A 195 4.48 -7.78 -18.56
CA GLN A 195 5.19 -8.94 -19.14
C GLN A 195 4.31 -10.18 -19.15
N GLU A 196 3.62 -10.43 -18.05
CA GLU A 196 2.72 -11.56 -17.89
C GLU A 196 1.41 -11.10 -17.27
N ARG A 197 0.32 -11.80 -17.62
CA ARG A 197 -0.99 -11.59 -17.01
C ARG A 197 -0.92 -11.97 -15.55
N ASN A 198 -1.16 -11.01 -14.66
CA ASN A 198 -1.15 -11.22 -13.23
C ASN A 198 -2.56 -11.50 -12.72
N GLU A 199 -2.84 -12.74 -12.34
CA GLU A 199 -4.16 -13.18 -11.86
C GLU A 199 -4.58 -12.48 -10.56
N TYR A 200 -3.63 -11.99 -9.76
CA TYR A 200 -3.91 -11.20 -8.57
C TYR A 200 -4.44 -9.80 -8.92
N GLU A 201 -3.81 -9.13 -9.88
CA GLU A 201 -4.25 -7.81 -10.35
C GLU A 201 -5.65 -7.84 -10.98
N LEU A 202 -6.04 -8.97 -11.57
CA LEU A 202 -7.38 -9.16 -12.13
C LEU A 202 -8.50 -9.05 -11.08
N LEU A 203 -8.20 -9.34 -9.81
CA LEU A 203 -9.17 -9.21 -8.72
C LEU A 203 -9.38 -7.75 -8.29
N LEU A 204 -8.34 -6.94 -8.42
CA LEU A 204 -8.31 -5.58 -7.89
C LEU A 204 -8.63 -4.53 -8.95
N VAL A 205 -8.22 -4.78 -10.20
CA VAL A 205 -8.18 -3.76 -11.25
C VAL A 205 -9.00 -4.18 -12.48
N ASP A 206 -10.24 -3.70 -12.57
CA ASP A 206 -11.18 -4.07 -13.65
C ASP A 206 -10.59 -3.93 -15.05
N TRP A 207 -9.91 -2.79 -15.36
CA TRP A 207 -9.37 -2.51 -16.68
C TRP A 207 -8.18 -3.39 -17.06
N TYR A 208 -7.50 -3.99 -16.07
CA TYR A 208 -6.32 -4.82 -16.32
C TYR A 208 -6.68 -6.09 -17.10
N GLY A 209 -7.82 -6.72 -16.79
CA GLY A 209 -8.35 -7.87 -17.54
C GLY A 209 -8.63 -7.51 -19.01
N GLU A 210 -9.33 -6.39 -19.23
CA GLU A 210 -9.68 -5.91 -20.57
C GLU A 210 -8.44 -5.61 -21.43
N LEU A 211 -7.34 -5.18 -20.81
CA LEU A 211 -6.07 -4.94 -21.50
C LEU A 211 -5.51 -6.24 -22.09
N PHE A 212 -5.52 -7.34 -21.31
CA PHE A 212 -4.98 -8.63 -21.75
C PHE A 212 -5.88 -9.40 -22.75
N GLU A 213 -7.13 -9.03 -22.89
CA GLU A 213 -8.01 -9.53 -23.94
C GLU A 213 -7.61 -9.01 -25.35
N GLN A 214 -6.77 -7.97 -25.42
CA GLN A 214 -6.36 -7.32 -26.66
C GLN A 214 -4.83 -7.34 -26.82
N PRO A 215 -4.26 -8.40 -27.47
CA PRO A 215 -2.80 -8.60 -27.56
C PRO A 215 -2.02 -7.41 -28.14
N TRP A 216 -2.62 -6.65 -29.03
CA TRP A 216 -1.98 -5.46 -29.60
C TRP A 216 -1.83 -4.32 -28.58
N LYS A 217 -2.80 -4.16 -27.64
CA LYS A 217 -2.70 -3.19 -26.55
C LYS A 217 -1.62 -3.58 -25.55
N VAL A 218 -1.49 -4.89 -25.27
CA VAL A 218 -0.40 -5.38 -24.40
C VAL A 218 0.96 -5.07 -25.02
N LYS A 219 1.16 -5.37 -26.32
CA LYS A 219 2.41 -5.06 -27.04
C LYS A 219 2.71 -3.55 -27.04
N LEU A 220 1.71 -2.73 -27.32
CA LEU A 220 1.84 -1.28 -27.25
C LEU A 220 2.19 -0.81 -25.82
N GLY A 221 1.53 -1.37 -24.82
CA GLY A 221 1.81 -1.12 -23.42
C GLY A 221 3.25 -1.51 -23.01
N GLN A 222 3.72 -2.68 -23.44
CA GLN A 222 5.11 -3.14 -23.23
C GLN A 222 6.12 -2.20 -23.89
N TRP A 223 5.82 -1.68 -25.08
CA TRP A 223 6.68 -0.70 -25.75
C TRP A 223 6.74 0.63 -25.00
N ILE A 224 5.57 1.14 -24.53
CA ILE A 224 5.47 2.43 -23.81
C ILE A 224 6.01 2.34 -22.39
N TYR A 225 5.76 1.23 -21.69
CA TYR A 225 6.05 1.05 -20.25
C TYR A 225 7.10 -0.04 -19.97
N GLY A 226 7.83 -0.52 -20.98
CA GLY A 226 8.93 -1.47 -20.77
C GLY A 226 10.13 -0.83 -20.08
N GLU A 227 11.02 -1.67 -19.53
CA GLU A 227 12.20 -1.21 -18.77
C GLU A 227 13.08 -0.19 -19.51
N ASN A 228 13.20 -0.31 -20.83
CA ASN A 228 14.02 0.56 -21.66
C ASN A 228 13.25 1.77 -22.22
N SER A 229 11.99 1.99 -21.83
CA SER A 229 11.17 3.07 -22.33
C SER A 229 11.65 4.44 -21.82
N PRO A 230 12.01 5.38 -22.72
CA PRO A 230 12.33 6.75 -22.33
C PRO A 230 11.14 7.47 -21.69
N TYR A 231 9.92 7.14 -22.11
CA TYR A 231 8.70 7.72 -21.57
C TYR A 231 8.48 7.27 -20.12
N LEU A 232 8.58 5.96 -19.84
CA LEU A 232 8.45 5.44 -18.47
C LEU A 232 9.52 6.04 -17.55
N TYR A 233 10.78 6.05 -18.01
CA TYR A 233 11.89 6.66 -17.29
C TYR A 233 11.59 8.12 -16.93
N TRP A 234 11.26 8.94 -17.92
CA TRP A 234 10.95 10.35 -17.69
C TRP A 234 9.77 10.54 -16.70
N LYS A 235 8.71 9.75 -16.88
CA LYS A 235 7.52 9.79 -16.03
C LYS A 235 7.86 9.45 -14.56
N ILE A 236 8.63 8.39 -14.35
CA ILE A 236 9.03 7.94 -12.99
C ILE A 236 9.98 8.96 -12.34
N VAL A 237 11.03 9.39 -13.05
CA VAL A 237 11.95 10.41 -12.51
C VAL A 237 11.20 11.67 -12.10
N ARG A 238 10.32 12.18 -12.97
CA ARG A 238 9.51 13.37 -12.69
C ARG A 238 8.56 13.15 -11.50
N HIS A 239 7.96 11.98 -11.38
CA HIS A 239 7.08 11.65 -10.26
C HIS A 239 7.85 11.60 -8.95
N VAL A 240 8.96 10.86 -8.91
CA VAL A 240 9.78 10.69 -7.70
C VAL A 240 10.37 12.02 -7.25
N THR A 241 11.00 12.79 -8.14
CA THR A 241 11.62 14.09 -7.78
C THR A 241 10.59 15.07 -7.23
N ARG A 242 9.40 15.16 -7.86
CA ARG A 242 8.32 16.01 -7.36
C ARG A 242 7.75 15.57 -6.02
N THR A 243 7.70 14.25 -5.79
CA THR A 243 7.21 13.73 -4.51
C THR A 243 8.22 13.93 -3.40
N CYS A 244 9.50 13.73 -3.67
CA CYS A 244 10.59 14.06 -2.74
C CYS A 244 10.54 15.54 -2.32
N GLU A 245 10.40 16.45 -3.29
CA GLU A 245 10.32 17.88 -3.00
C GLU A 245 9.04 18.24 -2.23
N TYR A 246 7.90 17.64 -2.57
CA TYR A 246 6.65 17.84 -1.84
C TYR A 246 6.77 17.37 -0.39
N MET A 247 7.32 16.19 -0.14
CA MET A 247 7.56 15.68 1.21
C MET A 247 8.48 16.61 1.98
N ARG A 248 9.61 17.01 1.39
CA ARG A 248 10.57 17.93 1.98
C ARG A 248 9.92 19.23 2.44
N VAL A 249 9.12 19.86 1.59
CA VAL A 249 8.51 21.17 1.86
C VAL A 249 7.36 21.09 2.87
N HIS A 250 6.55 20.05 2.80
CA HIS A 250 5.27 20.03 3.52
C HIS A 250 5.24 19.10 4.75
N ARG A 251 6.23 18.20 4.92
CA ARG A 251 6.27 17.26 6.03
C ARG A 251 6.18 17.92 7.41
N GLN A 252 6.84 19.07 7.57
CA GLN A 252 6.88 19.81 8.83
C GLN A 252 5.49 20.31 9.27
N ALA A 253 4.56 20.54 8.35
CA ALA A 253 3.20 20.97 8.67
C ALA A 253 2.41 19.95 9.53
N LEU A 254 2.84 18.70 9.58
CA LEU A 254 2.23 17.67 10.43
C LEU A 254 2.70 17.72 11.89
N GLY A 255 3.79 18.43 12.19
CA GLY A 255 4.33 18.57 13.53
C GLY A 255 4.55 17.25 14.25
N ALA A 256 4.10 17.18 15.50
CA ALA A 256 4.21 16.00 16.36
C ALA A 256 3.36 14.78 15.89
N ARG A 257 2.45 14.95 14.92
CA ARG A 257 1.65 13.86 14.39
C ARG A 257 2.42 12.98 13.39
N ALA A 258 3.66 13.30 13.10
CA ALA A 258 4.41 12.55 12.09
C ALA A 258 5.83 12.22 12.53
N MET A 259 6.29 11.04 12.16
CA MET A 259 7.61 10.49 12.42
C MET A 259 8.28 10.09 11.10
N ASP A 260 9.59 10.26 11.03
CA ASP A 260 10.41 9.87 9.88
C ASP A 260 11.35 8.73 10.26
N ILE A 261 11.42 7.71 9.40
CA ILE A 261 12.41 6.64 9.46
C ILE A 261 13.04 6.45 8.09
N THR A 262 14.22 5.83 8.04
CA THR A 262 14.84 5.44 6.77
C THR A 262 14.68 3.92 6.53
N TYR A 263 14.61 3.52 5.26
CA TYR A 263 14.65 2.11 4.90
C TYR A 263 15.97 1.44 5.32
N GLN A 264 17.07 2.21 5.31
CA GLN A 264 18.35 1.73 5.77
C GLN A 264 18.35 1.38 7.26
N ASP A 265 17.79 2.26 8.11
CA ASP A 265 17.68 2.00 9.55
C ASP A 265 16.79 0.80 9.82
N LEU A 266 15.64 0.71 9.11
CA LEU A 266 14.75 -0.43 9.26
C LEU A 266 15.42 -1.75 8.87
N CYS A 267 16.31 -1.75 7.86
CA CYS A 267 17.04 -2.95 7.46
C CYS A 267 18.23 -3.26 8.37
N ALA A 268 18.94 -2.24 8.86
CA ALA A 268 20.15 -2.41 9.67
C ALA A 268 19.83 -2.68 11.14
N GLN A 269 18.80 -2.04 11.68
CA GLN A 269 18.42 -2.07 13.09
C GLN A 269 16.89 -2.16 13.22
N PRO A 270 16.27 -3.28 12.77
CA PRO A 270 14.82 -3.39 12.71
C PRO A 270 14.14 -3.26 14.07
N LEU A 271 14.70 -3.89 15.10
CA LEU A 271 14.17 -3.85 16.46
C LEU A 271 14.15 -2.43 17.02
N GLU A 272 15.28 -1.73 16.92
CA GLU A 272 15.41 -0.35 17.43
C GLU A 272 14.49 0.61 16.64
N THR A 273 14.46 0.46 15.33
CA THR A 273 13.58 1.28 14.48
C THR A 273 12.11 1.05 14.84
N MET A 274 11.69 -0.20 15.07
CA MET A 274 10.31 -0.51 15.44
C MET A 274 9.97 -0.06 16.87
N ARG A 275 10.90 -0.12 17.82
CA ARG A 275 10.72 0.45 19.16
C ARG A 275 10.46 1.96 19.09
N ARG A 276 11.21 2.69 18.26
CA ARG A 276 10.95 4.12 18.02
C ARG A 276 9.56 4.36 17.44
N VAL A 277 9.11 3.52 16.49
CA VAL A 277 7.77 3.61 15.91
C VAL A 277 6.68 3.34 16.95
N THR A 278 6.81 2.28 17.75
CA THR A 278 5.82 1.95 18.79
C THR A 278 5.77 2.99 19.90
N THR A 279 6.93 3.54 20.32
CA THR A 279 7.00 4.66 21.27
C THR A 279 6.29 5.90 20.72
N PHE A 280 6.54 6.27 19.46
CA PHE A 280 5.85 7.40 18.81
C PHE A 280 4.34 7.23 18.76
N LEU A 281 3.87 5.98 18.65
CA LEU A 281 2.45 5.64 18.57
C LEU A 281 1.82 5.32 19.94
N ASP A 282 2.55 5.47 21.04
CA ASP A 282 2.13 5.10 22.40
C ASP A 282 1.65 3.66 22.51
N LEU A 283 2.31 2.74 21.80
CA LEU A 283 1.96 1.33 21.76
C LEU A 283 2.92 0.48 22.60
N GLN A 284 2.35 -0.53 23.25
CA GLN A 284 3.10 -1.53 24.00
C GLN A 284 2.76 -2.93 23.45
N PRO A 285 3.52 -3.45 22.47
CA PRO A 285 3.32 -4.81 21.99
C PRO A 285 3.49 -5.83 23.13
N ALA A 286 2.58 -6.79 23.19
CA ALA A 286 2.65 -7.84 24.22
C ALA A 286 3.92 -8.70 24.13
N ARG A 287 4.52 -8.77 22.95
CA ARG A 287 5.83 -9.40 22.68
C ARG A 287 6.52 -8.65 21.52
N GLU A 288 7.83 -8.67 21.52
CA GLU A 288 8.60 -8.19 20.36
C GLU A 288 8.63 -9.26 19.26
N PRO A 289 8.13 -8.95 18.04
CA PRO A 289 8.24 -9.85 16.90
C PRO A 289 9.67 -9.96 16.41
N ASP A 290 9.98 -11.07 15.73
CA ASP A 290 11.17 -11.15 14.89
C ASP A 290 10.93 -10.37 13.59
N TYR A 291 11.37 -9.12 13.56
CA TYR A 291 11.19 -8.26 12.38
C TYR A 291 12.08 -8.65 11.21
N ALA A 292 13.19 -9.39 11.46
CA ALA A 292 14.14 -9.77 10.42
C ALA A 292 13.47 -10.67 9.34
N GLN A 293 12.47 -11.44 9.71
CA GLN A 293 11.73 -12.29 8.76
C GLN A 293 11.03 -11.52 7.64
N PHE A 294 10.72 -10.21 7.85
CA PHE A 294 10.08 -9.37 6.83
C PHE A 294 11.08 -8.61 5.97
N ILE A 295 12.37 -8.64 6.35
CA ILE A 295 13.42 -7.81 5.75
C ILE A 295 14.29 -8.67 4.84
N ALA A 296 14.10 -8.50 3.54
CA ALA A 296 14.93 -9.14 2.53
C ALA A 296 15.55 -8.06 1.61
N PRO A 297 16.63 -7.41 2.06
CA PRO A 297 17.27 -6.38 1.25
C PRO A 297 17.83 -7.01 -0.02
N ARG A 298 17.35 -6.52 -1.17
CA ARG A 298 17.84 -6.97 -2.49
C ARG A 298 18.82 -5.96 -3.03
N THR A 299 20.06 -6.38 -3.23
CA THR A 299 21.06 -5.58 -3.94
C THR A 299 21.04 -5.97 -5.41
N ARG A 300 20.71 -5.05 -6.28
CA ARG A 300 20.72 -5.24 -7.74
C ARG A 300 21.47 -4.10 -8.40
N PRO A 301 22.21 -4.37 -9.49
CA PRO A 301 22.76 -3.31 -10.32
C PRO A 301 21.64 -2.42 -10.85
N LEU A 302 21.91 -1.12 -10.93
CA LEU A 302 20.97 -0.17 -11.53
C LEU A 302 20.77 -0.48 -13.03
N LEU A 303 19.57 -0.20 -13.53
CA LEU A 303 19.31 -0.22 -14.97
C LEU A 303 20.29 0.73 -15.70
N PRO A 304 20.81 0.35 -16.87
CA PRO A 304 21.88 1.10 -17.55
C PRO A 304 21.53 2.59 -17.77
N HIS A 305 20.28 2.88 -18.10
CA HIS A 305 19.83 4.27 -18.31
C HIS A 305 19.66 5.04 -17.01
N VAL A 306 19.34 4.37 -15.89
CA VAL A 306 19.30 4.98 -14.54
C VAL A 306 20.73 5.27 -14.10
N ALA A 307 21.65 4.32 -14.26
CA ALA A 307 23.07 4.48 -13.94
C ALA A 307 23.72 5.64 -14.70
N ARG A 308 23.49 5.74 -16.02
CA ARG A 308 23.99 6.85 -16.87
C ARG A 308 23.49 8.22 -16.42
N ASN A 309 22.30 8.31 -15.85
CA ASN A 309 21.71 9.56 -15.40
C ASN A 309 21.85 9.78 -13.87
N ARG A 310 22.65 8.97 -13.19
CA ARG A 310 22.82 9.00 -11.71
C ARG A 310 23.05 10.41 -11.19
N THR A 311 24.08 11.09 -11.67
CA THR A 311 24.44 12.44 -11.21
C THR A 311 23.31 13.45 -11.37
N LYS A 312 22.52 13.35 -12.46
CA LYS A 312 21.37 14.22 -12.69
C LYS A 312 20.24 13.96 -11.69
N ILE A 313 19.95 12.69 -11.39
CA ILE A 313 18.94 12.30 -10.40
C ILE A 313 19.39 12.74 -9.01
N GLU A 314 20.63 12.44 -8.60
CA GLU A 314 21.19 12.81 -7.30
C GLU A 314 21.16 14.33 -7.09
N ARG A 315 21.54 15.11 -8.11
CA ARG A 315 21.43 16.58 -8.03
C ARG A 315 19.99 17.06 -7.86
N ALA A 316 19.04 16.46 -8.58
CA ALA A 316 17.63 16.85 -8.49
C ALA A 316 16.97 16.48 -7.16
N THR A 317 17.55 15.56 -6.38
CA THR A 317 17.00 15.06 -5.11
C THR A 317 17.93 15.33 -3.92
N ALA A 318 19.01 16.08 -4.12
CA ALA A 318 20.07 16.30 -3.11
C ALA A 318 19.51 16.83 -1.78
N ARG A 319 18.66 17.86 -1.85
CA ARG A 319 18.06 18.46 -0.65
C ARG A 319 17.19 17.48 0.16
N TYR A 320 16.46 16.60 -0.52
CA TYR A 320 15.68 15.55 0.12
C TYR A 320 16.57 14.51 0.78
N VAL A 321 17.63 14.08 0.08
CA VAL A 321 18.63 13.13 0.58
C VAL A 321 19.32 13.68 1.84
N GLU A 322 19.70 14.96 1.83
CA GLU A 322 20.33 15.64 2.95
C GLU A 322 19.39 15.77 4.15
N GLU A 323 18.17 16.25 3.94
CA GLU A 323 17.19 16.51 5.00
C GLU A 323 16.80 15.23 5.75
N PHE A 324 16.65 14.11 5.04
CA PHE A 324 16.27 12.83 5.65
C PHE A 324 17.48 11.90 5.91
N GLY A 325 18.70 12.38 5.83
CA GLY A 325 19.92 11.64 6.19
C GLY A 325 20.16 10.39 5.34
N LEU A 326 19.70 10.40 4.08
CA LEU A 326 19.80 9.23 3.21
C LEU A 326 21.20 9.12 2.63
N SER A 327 21.98 8.14 3.10
CA SER A 327 23.31 7.88 2.50
C SER A 327 23.13 7.32 1.08
N SER A 328 23.77 7.96 0.10
CA SER A 328 23.98 7.29 -1.19
C SER A 328 24.90 6.09 -0.94
N ARG A 329 24.44 4.86 -1.24
CA ARG A 329 25.37 3.72 -1.26
C ARG A 329 26.57 4.10 -2.15
N LYS A 330 27.78 4.09 -1.56
CA LYS A 330 28.98 4.05 -2.37
C LYS A 330 28.92 2.82 -3.27
N PRO A 331 29.38 2.90 -4.52
CA PRO A 331 29.35 1.83 -5.49
C PRO A 331 30.02 0.57 -5.00
#